data_ceab3b1b9e14933691054057ebe0a386
#
_entry.id   ceab3b1b9e14933691054057ebe0a386
#
_cell.length_a   1.000
_cell.length_b   1.000
_cell.length_c   1.000
_cell.angle_alpha   90.00
_cell.angle_beta   90.00
_cell.angle_gamma   90.00
#
_symmetry.space_group_name_H-M   'P 1'
#
loop_
_entity.id
_entity.type
_entity.pdbx_description
1 polymer ?
#
loop_
_entity_poly.entity_id
_entity_poly.type
_entity_poly.pdbx_seq_one_letter_code
_entity_poly.pdbx_strand_id
1 'polypeptide(L)'
;VDALDRERVVEGLYGVDAVISALGIGTSREPTVTYSEGTANLLYAMGRQAIRRIVVISASPVGPRQDQSFFDRHVVVPVLERFFGATYQDMRRMEALLAASDTDWTSLRPPRLLEKPATGNYRLDVSRPLPKGRTLTYADLATALLDAVNRDDLRRRPAYVAN
;
A
#
# COMPACT_ATOMS: atom_id res chain seq x y z
N VAL A 1 -13.25 6.18 11.15
CA VAL A 1 -13.56 4.79 11.54
C VAL A 1 -12.25 4.12 11.93
N ASP A 2 -12.23 3.39 13.05
CA ASP A 2 -11.09 2.55 13.41
C ASP A 2 -11.10 1.32 12.51
N ALA A 3 -10.03 1.11 11.75
CA ALA A 3 -9.91 -0.02 10.83
C ALA A 3 -9.83 -1.38 11.54
N LEU A 4 -9.52 -1.41 12.84
CA LEU A 4 -9.51 -2.63 13.65
C LEU A 4 -10.87 -2.98 14.24
N ASP A 5 -11.84 -2.05 14.20
CA ASP A 5 -13.23 -2.29 14.60
C ASP A 5 -14.05 -2.73 13.36
N ARG A 6 -14.23 -4.04 13.24
CA ARG A 6 -14.88 -4.66 12.08
C ARG A 6 -16.32 -4.15 11.85
N GLU A 7 -17.08 -3.95 12.91
CA GLU A 7 -18.47 -3.53 12.79
C GLU A 7 -18.56 -2.10 12.25
N ARG A 8 -17.73 -1.20 12.79
CA ARG A 8 -17.65 0.17 12.30
C ARG A 8 -17.13 0.26 10.86
N VAL A 9 -16.23 -0.64 10.47
CA VAL A 9 -15.77 -0.71 9.07
C VAL A 9 -16.93 -1.11 8.15
N VAL A 10 -17.75 -2.11 8.54
CA VAL A 10 -18.92 -2.51 7.76
C VAL A 10 -19.90 -1.35 7.60
N GLU A 11 -20.21 -0.64 8.68
CA GLU A 11 -21.10 0.53 8.65
C GLU A 11 -20.54 1.65 7.76
N GLY A 12 -19.21 1.90 7.87
CA GLY A 12 -18.55 2.98 7.15
C GLY A 12 -18.44 2.77 5.64
N LEU A 13 -18.61 1.55 5.14
CA LEU A 13 -18.56 1.24 3.71
C LEU A 13 -19.93 1.19 3.03
N TYR A 14 -21.00 1.54 3.73
CA TYR A 14 -22.34 1.55 3.12
C TYR A 14 -22.43 2.60 2.01
N GLY A 15 -22.83 2.18 0.81
CA GLY A 15 -23.01 3.07 -0.36
C GLY A 15 -21.70 3.53 -1.00
N VAL A 16 -20.60 2.81 -0.77
CA VAL A 16 -19.26 3.12 -1.31
C VAL A 16 -18.97 2.25 -2.53
N ASP A 17 -18.42 2.83 -3.60
CA ASP A 17 -18.08 2.13 -4.85
C ASP A 17 -16.65 1.56 -4.84
N ALA A 18 -15.73 2.21 -4.13
CA ALA A 18 -14.34 1.82 -4.03
C ALA A 18 -13.73 2.22 -2.67
N VAL A 19 -12.68 1.51 -2.26
CA VAL A 19 -11.97 1.77 -1.01
C VAL A 19 -10.54 2.21 -1.31
N ILE A 20 -10.09 3.30 -0.67
CA ILE A 20 -8.69 3.68 -0.60
C ILE A 20 -8.25 3.53 0.86
N SER A 21 -7.29 2.65 1.10
CA SER A 21 -6.72 2.43 2.43
C SER A 21 -5.36 3.11 2.55
N ALA A 22 -5.33 4.20 3.29
CA ALA A 22 -4.11 4.92 3.66
C ALA A 22 -3.71 4.63 5.12
N LEU A 23 -3.91 3.39 5.58
CA LEU A 23 -3.54 2.97 6.92
C LEU A 23 -2.05 3.15 7.16
N GLY A 24 -1.70 3.64 8.32
CA GLY A 24 -0.33 3.85 8.72
C GLY A 24 -0.18 3.92 10.23
N ILE A 25 0.97 3.50 10.73
CA ILE A 25 1.34 3.55 12.16
C ILE A 25 2.28 4.71 12.48
N GLY A 26 2.41 5.67 11.56
CA GLY A 26 3.35 6.78 11.69
C GLY A 26 4.79 6.30 11.72
N THR A 27 5.56 6.79 12.72
CA THR A 27 6.98 6.45 12.91
C THR A 27 7.21 5.32 13.92
N SER A 28 6.17 4.63 14.37
CA SER A 28 6.30 3.52 15.31
C SER A 28 7.15 2.40 14.72
N ARG A 29 7.96 1.77 15.58
CA ARG A 29 8.79 0.60 15.24
C ARG A 29 8.30 -0.66 15.92
N GLU A 30 7.25 -0.55 16.72
CA GLU A 30 6.66 -1.66 17.42
C GLU A 30 6.00 -2.64 16.45
N PRO A 31 5.96 -3.93 16.78
CA PRO A 31 5.18 -4.90 16.05
C PRO A 31 3.73 -4.43 15.88
N THR A 32 3.20 -4.59 14.69
CA THR A 32 1.86 -4.14 14.36
C THR A 32 1.09 -5.19 13.57
N VAL A 33 -0.22 -5.13 13.66
CA VAL A 33 -1.18 -5.87 12.85
C VAL A 33 -2.15 -4.93 12.10
N THR A 34 -1.90 -3.63 12.21
CA THR A 34 -2.79 -2.59 11.66
C THR A 34 -3.03 -2.76 10.15
N TYR A 35 -1.99 -3.11 9.40
CA TYR A 35 -2.13 -3.29 7.95
C TYR A 35 -2.88 -4.58 7.61
N SER A 36 -2.48 -5.71 8.21
CA SER A 36 -3.09 -7.00 7.89
C SER A 36 -4.51 -7.12 8.46
N GLU A 37 -4.73 -6.83 9.74
CA GLU A 37 -6.06 -6.93 10.35
C GLU A 37 -7.02 -5.84 9.83
N GLY A 38 -6.53 -4.60 9.67
CA GLY A 38 -7.33 -3.54 9.06
C GLY A 38 -7.78 -3.91 7.65
N THR A 39 -6.87 -4.48 6.84
CA THR A 39 -7.24 -4.94 5.49
C THR A 39 -8.18 -6.14 5.54
N ALA A 40 -8.00 -7.09 6.45
CA ALA A 40 -8.94 -8.20 6.62
C ALA A 40 -10.37 -7.72 6.95
N ASN A 41 -10.48 -6.70 7.81
CA ASN A 41 -11.77 -6.08 8.13
C ASN A 41 -12.37 -5.33 6.93
N LEU A 42 -11.54 -4.61 6.16
CA LEU A 42 -11.97 -3.96 4.91
C LEU A 42 -12.48 -5.00 3.90
N LEU A 43 -11.73 -6.07 3.65
CA LEU A 43 -12.12 -7.13 2.72
C LEU A 43 -13.43 -7.82 3.15
N TYR A 44 -13.59 -8.08 4.45
CA TYR A 44 -14.83 -8.61 4.99
C TYR A 44 -16.01 -7.67 4.73
N ALA A 45 -15.86 -6.38 5.04
CA ALA A 45 -16.90 -5.37 4.84
C ALA A 45 -17.22 -5.16 3.36
N MET A 46 -16.21 -5.15 2.49
CA MET A 46 -16.38 -5.07 1.03
C MET A 46 -17.19 -6.25 0.49
N GLY A 47 -16.91 -7.46 0.96
CA GLY A 47 -17.70 -8.64 0.60
C GLY A 47 -19.18 -8.53 1.00
N ARG A 48 -19.47 -7.93 2.16
CA ARG A 48 -20.84 -7.67 2.63
C ARG A 48 -21.60 -6.63 1.79
N GLN A 49 -20.89 -5.68 1.19
CA GLN A 49 -21.44 -4.56 0.41
C GLN A 49 -21.27 -4.75 -1.12
N ALA A 50 -20.76 -5.90 -1.56
CA ALA A 50 -20.43 -6.19 -2.95
C ALA A 50 -19.46 -5.19 -3.61
N ILE A 51 -18.60 -4.55 -2.81
CA ILE A 51 -17.56 -3.64 -3.28
C ILE A 51 -16.36 -4.47 -3.77
N ARG A 52 -15.87 -4.19 -4.96
CA ARG A 52 -14.76 -4.95 -5.53
C ARG A 52 -13.44 -4.19 -5.58
N ARG A 53 -13.46 -2.86 -5.70
CA ARG A 53 -12.26 -2.05 -5.92
C ARG A 53 -11.63 -1.60 -4.61
N ILE A 54 -10.34 -1.94 -4.42
CA ILE A 54 -9.54 -1.45 -3.29
C ILE A 54 -8.14 -1.06 -3.75
N VAL A 55 -7.67 0.10 -3.29
CA VAL A 55 -6.30 0.57 -3.45
C VAL A 55 -5.70 0.76 -2.06
N VAL A 56 -4.53 0.18 -1.80
CA VAL A 56 -3.84 0.28 -0.51
C VAL A 56 -2.45 0.87 -0.66
N ILE A 57 -1.94 1.43 0.43
CA ILE A 57 -0.54 1.84 0.55
C ILE A 57 0.26 0.70 1.18
N SER A 58 1.37 0.34 0.55
CA SER A 58 2.41 -0.54 1.06
C SER A 58 3.74 0.23 1.12
N ALA A 59 4.86 -0.42 0.85
CA ALA A 59 6.17 0.22 0.79
C ALA A 59 7.10 -0.49 -0.21
N SER A 60 7.99 0.27 -0.85
CA SER A 60 8.95 -0.29 -1.82
C SER A 60 9.77 -1.48 -1.29
N PRO A 61 10.24 -1.50 -0.01
CA PRO A 61 10.98 -2.64 0.54
C PRO A 61 10.16 -3.93 0.75
N VAL A 62 8.83 -3.86 0.64
CA VAL A 62 7.93 -5.03 0.76
C VAL A 62 8.03 -5.95 -0.45
N GLY A 63 8.36 -5.39 -1.61
CA GLY A 63 8.51 -6.14 -2.85
C GLY A 63 9.64 -7.17 -2.84
N PRO A 64 9.66 -8.07 -3.84
CA PRO A 64 10.69 -9.11 -3.95
C PRO A 64 12.09 -8.50 -3.99
N ARG A 65 13.02 -9.08 -3.21
CA ARG A 65 14.41 -8.59 -3.15
C ARG A 65 15.14 -8.65 -4.49
N GLN A 66 14.76 -9.60 -5.34
CA GLN A 66 15.34 -9.75 -6.68
C GLN A 66 15.03 -8.58 -7.61
N ASP A 67 13.94 -7.86 -7.38
CA ASP A 67 13.52 -6.70 -8.18
C ASP A 67 14.26 -5.41 -7.77
N GLN A 68 14.88 -5.42 -6.59
CA GLN A 68 15.65 -4.29 -6.05
C GLN A 68 17.00 -4.15 -6.76
N SER A 69 17.52 -2.92 -6.85
CA SER A 69 18.89 -2.71 -7.34
C SER A 69 19.90 -3.45 -6.47
N PHE A 70 21.09 -3.75 -7.00
CA PHE A 70 22.15 -4.43 -6.24
C PHE A 70 22.45 -3.71 -4.91
N PHE A 71 22.59 -2.40 -4.94
CA PHE A 71 22.87 -1.60 -3.74
C PHE A 71 21.67 -1.62 -2.77
N ASP A 72 20.46 -1.41 -3.27
CA ASP A 72 19.27 -1.42 -2.41
C ASP A 72 19.09 -2.78 -1.74
N ARG A 73 19.26 -3.88 -2.49
CA ARG A 73 19.12 -5.25 -1.98
C ARG A 73 20.11 -5.59 -0.88
N HIS A 74 21.36 -5.14 -0.97
CA HIS A 74 22.43 -5.55 -0.06
C HIS A 74 22.68 -4.55 1.07
N VAL A 75 22.28 -3.29 0.91
CA VAL A 75 22.57 -2.23 1.88
C VAL A 75 21.28 -1.58 2.40
N VAL A 76 20.48 -0.99 1.52
CA VAL A 76 19.34 -0.18 1.94
C VAL A 76 18.23 -1.02 2.59
N VAL A 77 17.80 -2.08 1.91
CA VAL A 77 16.71 -2.94 2.40
C VAL A 77 17.07 -3.62 3.72
N PRO A 78 18.25 -4.24 3.92
CA PRO A 78 18.62 -4.80 5.22
C PRO A 78 18.65 -3.77 6.36
N VAL A 79 19.12 -2.56 6.10
CA VAL A 79 19.09 -1.47 7.10
C VAL A 79 17.65 -1.10 7.45
N LEU A 80 16.80 -0.92 6.45
CA LEU A 80 15.39 -0.60 6.67
C LEU A 80 14.65 -1.74 7.40
N GLU A 81 14.93 -2.99 7.05
CA GLU A 81 14.33 -4.16 7.72
C GLU A 81 14.77 -4.28 9.18
N ARG A 82 15.98 -3.84 9.54
CA ARG A 82 16.43 -3.81 10.94
C ARG A 82 15.57 -2.86 11.80
N PHE A 83 15.10 -1.76 11.23
CA PHE A 83 14.35 -0.73 11.96
C PHE A 83 12.84 -0.85 11.79
N PHE A 84 12.37 -1.34 10.66
CA PHE A 84 10.95 -1.38 10.28
C PHE A 84 10.49 -2.78 9.84
N GLY A 85 11.28 -3.82 10.15
CA GLY A 85 11.01 -5.18 9.69
C GLY A 85 9.65 -5.70 10.11
N ALA A 86 9.20 -5.42 11.33
CA ALA A 86 7.89 -5.81 11.82
C ALA A 86 6.76 -5.17 10.98
N THR A 87 6.88 -3.88 10.67
CA THR A 87 5.95 -3.15 9.80
C THR A 87 5.92 -3.75 8.40
N TYR A 88 7.07 -4.01 7.80
CA TYR A 88 7.14 -4.61 6.46
C TYR A 88 6.61 -6.06 6.43
N GLN A 89 6.78 -6.81 7.51
CA GLN A 89 6.18 -8.14 7.64
C GLN A 89 4.65 -8.05 7.67
N ASP A 90 4.09 -7.08 8.37
CA ASP A 90 2.65 -6.87 8.40
C ASP A 90 2.10 -6.40 7.06
N MET A 91 2.81 -5.52 6.36
CA MET A 91 2.46 -5.13 4.98
C MET A 91 2.53 -6.31 4.00
N ARG A 92 3.48 -7.24 4.17
CA ARG A 92 3.52 -8.47 3.36
C ARG A 92 2.32 -9.37 3.65
N ARG A 93 1.89 -9.48 4.92
CA ARG A 93 0.65 -10.19 5.27
C ARG A 93 -0.58 -9.52 4.63
N MET A 94 -0.65 -8.20 4.68
CA MET A 94 -1.69 -7.43 4.00
C MET A 94 -1.73 -7.74 2.49
N GLU A 95 -0.60 -7.68 1.79
CA GLU A 95 -0.55 -7.99 0.35
C GLU A 95 -0.92 -9.45 0.05
N ALA A 96 -0.57 -10.40 0.93
CA ALA A 96 -0.98 -11.79 0.79
C ALA A 96 -2.51 -11.97 0.94
N LEU A 97 -3.14 -11.26 1.86
CA LEU A 97 -4.61 -11.24 2.02
C LEU A 97 -5.29 -10.68 0.77
N LEU A 98 -4.78 -9.58 0.23
CA LEU A 98 -5.29 -9.01 -1.03
C LEU A 98 -5.15 -9.98 -2.19
N ALA A 99 -3.99 -10.61 -2.35
CA ALA A 99 -3.74 -11.58 -3.41
C ALA A 99 -4.66 -12.82 -3.34
N ALA A 100 -5.03 -13.23 -2.13
CA ALA A 100 -5.97 -14.33 -1.89
C ALA A 100 -7.44 -13.93 -2.04
N SER A 101 -7.76 -12.65 -2.10
CA SER A 101 -9.13 -12.14 -2.20
C SER A 101 -9.64 -12.11 -3.65
N ASP A 102 -10.96 -12.01 -3.81
CA ASP A 102 -11.62 -11.83 -5.11
C ASP A 102 -11.76 -10.35 -5.52
N THR A 103 -11.14 -9.45 -4.77
CA THR A 103 -11.23 -8.01 -5.05
C THR A 103 -10.33 -7.58 -6.21
N ASP A 104 -10.66 -6.47 -6.82
CA ASP A 104 -9.83 -5.78 -7.81
C ASP A 104 -8.84 -4.86 -7.08
N TRP A 105 -7.90 -5.47 -6.37
CA TRP A 105 -6.95 -4.75 -5.52
C TRP A 105 -5.78 -4.14 -6.30
N THR A 106 -5.24 -3.06 -5.74
CA THR A 106 -3.94 -2.49 -6.12
C THR A 106 -3.18 -2.13 -4.86
N SER A 107 -1.91 -2.53 -4.77
CA SER A 107 -1.01 -2.12 -3.68
C SER A 107 0.04 -1.16 -4.23
N LEU A 108 -0.02 0.11 -3.85
CA LEU A 108 1.02 1.08 -4.20
C LEU A 108 2.20 0.97 -3.24
N ARG A 109 3.39 0.81 -3.78
CA ARG A 109 4.66 0.65 -3.06
C ARG A 109 5.54 1.91 -3.21
N PRO A 110 5.25 2.98 -2.45
CA PRO A 110 6.09 4.17 -2.46
C PRO A 110 7.45 3.90 -1.80
N PRO A 111 8.48 4.70 -2.14
CA PRO A 111 9.72 4.81 -1.40
C PRO A 111 9.53 5.73 -0.19
N ARG A 112 10.58 6.42 0.25
CA ARG A 112 10.48 7.42 1.32
C ARG A 112 9.50 8.54 0.96
N LEU A 113 8.53 8.77 1.82
CA LEU A 113 7.57 9.88 1.67
C LEU A 113 8.15 11.18 2.23
N LEU A 114 7.81 12.29 1.57
CA LEU A 114 8.26 13.64 1.92
C LEU A 114 7.05 14.55 2.14
N GLU A 115 7.11 15.33 3.21
CA GLU A 115 6.20 16.43 3.47
C GLU A 115 6.64 17.67 2.69
N LYS A 116 6.32 17.70 1.40
CA LYS A 116 6.63 18.76 0.45
C LYS A 116 5.42 19.01 -0.44
N PRO A 117 5.33 20.19 -1.08
CA PRO A 117 4.31 20.45 -2.09
C PRO A 117 4.31 19.37 -3.18
N ALA A 118 3.16 19.14 -3.79
CA ALA A 118 3.03 18.26 -4.94
C ALA A 118 3.99 18.68 -6.05
N THR A 119 4.62 17.69 -6.70
CA THR A 119 5.40 17.95 -7.90
C THR A 119 4.53 17.93 -9.16
N GLY A 120 3.34 17.35 -9.05
CA GLY A 120 2.43 17.10 -10.18
C GLY A 120 2.91 16.01 -11.13
N ASN A 121 4.03 15.35 -10.81
CA ASN A 121 4.62 14.30 -11.63
C ASN A 121 5.01 13.11 -10.76
N TYR A 122 4.39 11.97 -11.01
CA TYR A 122 4.80 10.68 -10.46
C TYR A 122 4.87 9.64 -11.57
N ARG A 123 5.66 8.60 -11.35
CA ARG A 123 5.82 7.46 -12.26
C ARG A 123 5.35 6.20 -11.58
N LEU A 124 4.83 5.25 -12.35
CA LEU A 124 4.41 3.93 -11.89
C LEU A 124 5.11 2.84 -12.69
N ASP A 125 5.48 1.75 -12.02
CA ASP A 125 5.98 0.52 -12.64
C ASP A 125 5.44 -0.69 -11.87
N VAL A 126 4.85 -1.65 -12.57
CA VAL A 126 4.25 -2.86 -11.97
C VAL A 126 5.25 -4.00 -11.81
N SER A 127 6.43 -3.88 -12.37
CA SER A 127 7.42 -4.95 -12.44
C SER A 127 8.57 -4.77 -11.44
N ARG A 128 9.04 -3.52 -11.27
CA ARG A 128 10.25 -3.24 -10.49
C ARG A 128 10.26 -1.83 -9.91
N PRO A 129 11.07 -1.59 -8.86
CA PRO A 129 11.31 -0.25 -8.35
C PRO A 129 11.81 0.69 -9.43
N LEU A 130 11.29 1.91 -9.40
CA LEU A 130 11.61 2.92 -10.40
C LEU A 130 13.07 3.37 -10.33
N PRO A 131 13.81 3.40 -11.44
CA PRO A 131 15.16 3.95 -11.46
C PRO A 131 15.16 5.40 -10.95
N LYS A 132 16.08 5.71 -10.00
CA LYS A 132 16.18 7.00 -9.29
C LYS A 132 14.93 7.41 -8.50
N GLY A 133 13.90 6.55 -8.38
CA GLY A 133 12.68 6.79 -7.63
C GLY A 133 12.88 6.58 -6.13
N ARG A 134 13.60 7.50 -5.45
CA ARG A 134 13.95 7.39 -4.02
C ARG A 134 12.97 8.08 -3.09
N THR A 135 12.12 8.95 -3.63
CA THR A 135 11.18 9.75 -2.86
C THR A 135 9.86 9.91 -3.59
N LEU A 136 8.82 10.23 -2.83
CA LEU A 136 7.50 10.63 -3.32
C LEU A 136 6.92 11.63 -2.32
N THR A 137 6.25 12.68 -2.79
CA THR A 137 5.53 13.57 -1.87
C THR A 137 4.22 12.91 -1.42
N TYR A 138 3.74 13.27 -0.22
CA TYR A 138 2.41 12.81 0.23
C TYR A 138 1.30 13.23 -0.72
N ALA A 139 1.40 14.42 -1.29
CA ALA A 139 0.40 14.94 -2.23
C ALA A 139 0.40 14.16 -3.56
N ASP A 140 1.59 13.84 -4.11
CA ASP A 140 1.67 13.02 -5.32
C ASP A 140 1.22 11.57 -5.06
N LEU A 141 1.48 11.02 -3.86
CA LEU A 141 0.94 9.72 -3.45
C LEU A 141 -0.60 9.74 -3.40
N ALA A 142 -1.18 10.80 -2.83
CA ALA A 142 -2.64 10.96 -2.79
C ALA A 142 -3.25 10.98 -4.20
N THR A 143 -2.61 11.72 -5.13
CA THR A 143 -3.02 11.75 -6.53
C THR A 143 -2.90 10.36 -7.16
N ALA A 144 -1.78 9.66 -6.94
CA ALA A 144 -1.57 8.31 -7.46
C ALA A 144 -2.61 7.29 -6.94
N LEU A 145 -3.02 7.42 -5.67
CA LEU A 145 -4.08 6.58 -5.08
C LEU A 145 -5.44 6.81 -5.76
N LEU A 146 -5.80 8.08 -5.96
CA LEU A 146 -7.05 8.45 -6.62
C LEU A 146 -7.06 7.98 -8.09
N ASP A 147 -5.99 8.22 -8.82
CA ASP A 147 -5.86 7.80 -10.21
C ASP A 147 -5.91 6.27 -10.34
N ALA A 148 -5.27 5.56 -9.38
CA ALA A 148 -5.24 4.10 -9.38
C ALA A 148 -6.65 3.48 -9.27
N VAL A 149 -7.62 4.15 -8.65
CA VAL A 149 -9.00 3.63 -8.53
C VAL A 149 -9.58 3.29 -9.90
N ASN A 150 -9.35 4.16 -10.90
CA ASN A 150 -9.93 4.02 -12.24
C ASN A 150 -9.01 3.33 -13.25
N ARG A 151 -7.84 2.80 -12.80
CA ARG A 151 -6.88 2.15 -13.68
C ARG A 151 -7.06 0.63 -13.69
N ASP A 152 -7.61 0.11 -14.77
CA ASP A 152 -7.82 -1.33 -14.96
C ASP A 152 -6.49 -2.11 -15.10
N ASP A 153 -5.48 -1.49 -15.67
CA ASP A 153 -4.13 -2.06 -15.82
C ASP A 153 -3.41 -2.30 -14.48
N LEU A 154 -3.89 -1.70 -13.40
CA LEU A 154 -3.39 -1.89 -12.05
C LEU A 154 -4.20 -2.90 -11.21
N ARG A 155 -5.24 -3.52 -11.76
CA ARG A 155 -6.06 -4.50 -11.02
C ARG A 155 -5.29 -5.75 -10.70
N ARG A 156 -5.44 -6.23 -9.46
CA ARG A 156 -4.87 -7.46 -8.90
C ARG A 156 -3.34 -7.51 -8.97
N ARG A 157 -2.69 -6.36 -8.77
CA ARG A 157 -1.23 -6.28 -8.77
C ARG A 157 -0.68 -5.18 -7.88
N PRO A 158 0.57 -5.34 -7.40
CA PRO A 158 1.31 -4.24 -6.82
C PRO A 158 1.86 -3.31 -7.91
N ALA A 159 2.15 -2.05 -7.54
CA ALA A 159 2.85 -1.10 -8.38
C ALA A 159 3.79 -0.22 -7.55
N TYR A 160 5.01 -0.05 -8.01
CA TYR A 160 5.95 0.91 -7.44
C TYR A 160 5.60 2.29 -7.95
N VAL A 161 5.66 3.29 -7.06
CA VAL A 161 5.33 4.69 -7.37
C VAL A 161 6.40 5.62 -6.81
N ALA A 162 6.88 6.58 -7.59
CA ALA A 162 7.88 7.57 -7.15
C ALA A 162 7.86 8.82 -8.04
N ASN A 163 8.41 9.93 -7.53
CA ASN A 163 8.71 11.11 -8.32
C ASN A 163 9.91 10.89 -9.26
#